data_61d4c71019d3bdbd462a1ecd3969d3dd
#
_entry.id   61d4c71019d3bdbd462a1ecd3969d3dd
#
_cell.length_a   1.000
_cell.length_b   1.000
_cell.length_c   1.000
_cell.angle_alpha   90.00
_cell.angle_beta   90.00
_cell.angle_gamma   90.00
#
_symmetry.space_group_name_H-M   'P 1'
#
loop_
_entity.id
_entity.type
_entity.pdbx_description
1 polymer ?
#
loop_
_entity_poly.entity_id
_entity_poly.type
_entity_poly.pdbx_seq_one_letter_code
_entity_poly.pdbx_strand_id
1 'polypeptide(L)'
;MLFRSRATGDFVLPRPSGLNSRVLAEKYLFRTTSVQENVDNVLYLIEFIRKISPDIKIVVTVSPVPLLASFEYESAVQADCLSKSTMRLVAHEVVNNSCISNILYWPSFEVFRWAGSNASNYYAADDGAAWHVSEEKVAGTIRAFVDMFSAA
;
A
#
# COMPACT_ATOMS: atom_id res chain seq x y z
N MET A 1 4.78 4.36 6.04
CA MET A 1 5.07 5.10 7.29
C MET A 1 5.57 4.11 8.33
N LEU A 2 6.73 4.35 8.91
CA LEU A 2 7.34 3.51 9.95
C LEU A 2 7.23 4.18 11.31
N PHE A 3 6.91 3.36 12.32
CA PHE A 3 6.93 3.76 13.73
C PHE A 3 8.15 3.13 14.40
N ARG A 4 8.94 3.93 15.09
CA ARG A 4 10.11 3.46 15.83
C ARG A 4 10.00 3.90 17.28
N SER A 5 10.14 2.98 18.22
CA SER A 5 10.14 3.30 19.65
C SER A 5 11.31 4.21 20.01
N ARG A 6 11.04 5.32 20.70
CA ARG A 6 12.11 6.20 21.24
C ARG A 6 12.87 5.54 22.37
N ALA A 7 12.23 4.63 23.10
CA ALA A 7 12.84 3.95 24.24
C ALA A 7 13.77 2.82 23.84
N THR A 8 13.38 1.99 22.85
CA THR A 8 14.14 0.79 22.48
C THR A 8 14.83 0.92 21.12
N GLY A 9 14.41 1.85 20.28
CA GLY A 9 14.89 1.98 18.92
C GLY A 9 14.30 0.96 17.93
N ASP A 10 13.40 0.07 18.39
CA ASP A 10 12.82 -0.98 17.56
C ASP A 10 11.68 -0.44 16.69
N PHE A 11 11.47 -1.07 15.55
CA PHE A 11 10.28 -0.84 14.73
C PHE A 11 9.06 -1.45 15.41
N VAL A 12 7.94 -0.73 15.34
CA VAL A 12 6.69 -1.13 15.99
C VAL A 12 5.63 -1.40 14.93
N LEU A 13 5.17 -2.63 14.87
CA LEU A 13 4.06 -3.09 14.04
C LEU A 13 3.18 -4.03 14.87
N PRO A 14 1.87 -3.94 14.79
CA PRO A 14 1.06 -2.92 14.12
C PRO A 14 1.13 -1.54 14.81
N ARG A 15 0.50 -0.52 14.19
CA ARG A 15 0.37 0.81 14.85
C ARG A 15 -0.20 0.61 16.26
N PRO A 16 0.42 1.23 17.30
CA PRO A 16 -0.10 1.17 18.65
C PRO A 16 -1.54 1.70 18.69
N SER A 17 -2.48 0.87 19.15
CA SER A 17 -3.89 1.23 19.29
C SER A 17 -4.17 1.86 20.65
N GLY A 18 -5.25 2.63 20.74
CA GLY A 18 -5.70 3.23 22.01
C GLY A 18 -4.91 4.44 22.49
N LEU A 19 -3.87 4.86 21.76
CA LEU A 19 -3.09 6.05 22.11
C LEU A 19 -3.54 7.24 21.27
N ASN A 20 -3.67 8.41 21.93
CA ASN A 20 -3.89 9.65 21.20
C ASN A 20 -2.61 10.12 20.48
N SER A 21 -2.76 11.04 19.53
CA SER A 21 -1.66 11.49 18.67
C SER A 21 -0.50 12.12 19.47
N ARG A 22 -0.77 12.80 20.59
CA ARG A 22 0.25 13.40 21.43
C ARG A 22 1.13 12.34 22.08
N VAL A 23 0.51 11.35 22.70
CA VAL A 23 1.23 10.23 23.35
C VAL A 23 2.01 9.40 22.31
N LEU A 24 1.45 9.24 21.10
CA LEU A 24 2.18 8.61 20.00
C LEU A 24 3.44 9.40 19.64
N ALA A 25 3.35 10.72 19.48
CA ALA A 25 4.48 11.58 19.15
C ALA A 25 5.56 11.60 20.25
N GLU A 26 5.16 11.50 21.51
CA GLU A 26 6.09 11.42 22.66
C GLU A 26 6.86 10.10 22.70
N LYS A 27 6.21 8.98 22.38
CA LYS A 27 6.79 7.63 22.50
C LYS A 27 7.46 7.10 21.25
N TYR A 28 7.08 7.58 20.08
CA TYR A 28 7.52 7.03 18.79
C TYR A 28 8.06 8.11 17.86
N LEU A 29 9.02 7.70 17.04
CA LEU A 29 9.44 8.45 15.87
C LEU A 29 8.62 7.98 14.67
N PHE A 30 8.27 8.91 13.82
CA PHE A 30 7.60 8.64 12.55
C PHE A 30 8.51 9.09 11.42
N ARG A 31 8.51 8.36 10.34
CA ARG A 31 9.05 8.84 9.09
C ARG A 31 8.41 8.15 7.88
N THR A 32 8.36 8.86 6.80
CA THR A 32 8.08 8.31 5.48
C THR A 32 9.37 7.70 4.93
N THR A 33 9.26 6.51 4.34
CA THR A 33 10.36 5.82 3.67
C THR A 33 10.55 6.37 2.26
N SER A 34 11.80 6.42 1.78
CA SER A 34 12.10 6.81 0.40
C SER A 34 11.66 5.76 -0.61
N VAL A 35 11.61 6.11 -1.90
CA VAL A 35 11.35 5.15 -2.99
C VAL A 35 12.39 4.03 -2.94
N GLN A 36 13.68 4.37 -2.89
CA GLN A 36 14.77 3.38 -2.89
C GLN A 36 14.68 2.42 -1.71
N GLU A 37 14.45 2.94 -0.51
CA GLU A 37 14.27 2.12 0.70
C GLU A 37 13.11 1.13 0.58
N ASN A 38 12.01 1.55 -0.03
CA ASN A 38 10.87 0.66 -0.25
C ASN A 38 11.16 -0.36 -1.37
N VAL A 39 11.87 0.03 -2.43
CA VAL A 39 12.32 -0.90 -3.48
C VAL A 39 13.18 -1.98 -2.86
N ASP A 40 14.21 -1.62 -2.09
CA ASP A 40 15.12 -2.57 -1.44
C ASP A 40 14.37 -3.53 -0.50
N ASN A 41 13.42 -3.01 0.27
CA ASN A 41 12.59 -3.82 1.17
C ASN A 41 11.69 -4.81 0.41
N VAL A 42 11.08 -4.38 -0.69
CA VAL A 42 10.22 -5.27 -1.51
C VAL A 42 11.06 -6.32 -2.21
N LEU A 43 12.22 -5.95 -2.76
CA LEU A 43 13.15 -6.90 -3.38
C LEU A 43 13.64 -7.95 -2.38
N TYR A 44 14.01 -7.52 -1.17
CA TYR A 44 14.39 -8.44 -0.09
C TYR A 44 13.26 -9.42 0.26
N LEU A 45 12.03 -8.94 0.34
CA LEU A 45 10.86 -9.80 0.58
C LEU A 45 10.65 -10.80 -0.56
N ILE A 46 10.79 -10.38 -1.80
CA ILE A 46 10.69 -11.25 -2.98
C ILE A 46 11.77 -12.34 -2.96
N GLU A 47 13.00 -11.97 -2.67
CA GLU A 47 14.10 -12.94 -2.52
C GLU A 47 13.82 -13.96 -1.42
N PHE A 48 13.30 -13.50 -0.28
CA PHE A 48 12.92 -14.36 0.83
C PHE A 48 11.82 -15.35 0.44
N ILE A 49 10.77 -14.90 -0.24
CA ILE A 49 9.68 -15.75 -0.73
C ILE A 49 10.22 -16.81 -1.71
N ARG A 50 11.12 -16.42 -2.60
CA ARG A 50 11.70 -17.32 -3.61
C ARG A 50 12.64 -18.38 -3.04
N LYS A 51 13.25 -18.16 -1.88
CA LYS A 51 13.97 -19.21 -1.18
C LYS A 51 13.04 -20.36 -0.77
N ILE A 52 11.76 -20.08 -0.56
CA ILE A 52 10.74 -21.06 -0.17
C ILE A 52 10.09 -21.67 -1.42
N SER A 53 9.78 -20.83 -2.42
CA SER A 53 9.12 -21.23 -3.67
C SER A 53 9.76 -20.49 -4.86
N PRO A 54 10.75 -21.09 -5.54
CA PRO A 54 11.55 -20.41 -6.57
C PRO A 54 10.76 -19.91 -7.77
N ASP A 55 9.74 -20.66 -8.19
CA ASP A 55 8.98 -20.40 -9.41
C ASP A 55 7.66 -19.63 -9.16
N ILE A 56 7.45 -19.15 -7.94
CA ILE A 56 6.21 -18.46 -7.58
C ILE A 56 6.01 -17.22 -8.45
N LYS A 57 4.81 -17.05 -8.97
CA LYS A 57 4.36 -15.80 -9.59
C LYS A 57 3.97 -14.81 -8.48
N ILE A 58 4.51 -13.61 -8.53
CA ILE A 58 4.24 -12.56 -7.54
C ILE A 58 3.48 -11.43 -8.22
N VAL A 59 2.37 -11.03 -7.61
CA VAL A 59 1.61 -9.88 -8.07
C VAL A 59 1.70 -8.77 -7.03
N VAL A 60 2.22 -7.62 -7.44
CA VAL A 60 2.24 -6.41 -6.62
C VAL A 60 1.07 -5.51 -6.98
N THR A 61 0.53 -4.84 -5.98
CA THR A 61 -0.54 -3.87 -6.15
C THR A 61 -0.40 -2.73 -5.14
N VAL A 62 -0.95 -1.56 -5.44
CA VAL A 62 -1.00 -0.42 -4.52
C VAL A 62 -2.42 -0.26 -3.99
N SER A 63 -2.56 -0.13 -2.67
CA SER A 63 -3.86 0.07 -2.04
C SER A 63 -4.50 1.41 -2.47
N PRO A 64 -5.77 1.42 -2.90
CA PRO A 64 -6.50 2.63 -3.21
C PRO A 64 -6.99 3.39 -1.97
N VAL A 65 -7.04 2.73 -0.80
CA VAL A 65 -7.58 3.33 0.43
C VAL A 65 -6.75 4.53 0.85
N PRO A 66 -7.36 5.72 1.04
CA PRO A 66 -6.64 6.92 1.42
C PRO A 66 -6.12 6.89 2.86
N LEU A 67 -5.10 7.69 3.13
CA LEU A 67 -4.65 7.95 4.50
C LEU A 67 -5.62 8.90 5.20
N LEU A 68 -6.00 8.55 6.42
CA LEU A 68 -6.89 9.37 7.24
C LEU A 68 -6.14 10.45 8.03
N ALA A 69 -4.87 10.23 8.33
CA ALA A 69 -4.04 11.12 9.13
C ALA A 69 -2.57 10.99 8.74
N SER A 70 -1.82 12.04 9.02
CA SER A 70 -0.37 12.06 8.93
C SER A 70 0.23 12.60 10.22
N PHE A 71 1.47 12.19 10.52
CA PHE A 71 2.26 12.73 11.64
C PHE A 71 3.44 13.59 11.14
N GLU A 72 3.65 13.63 9.83
CA GLU A 72 4.73 14.40 9.19
C GLU A 72 4.21 15.58 8.38
N TYR A 73 2.94 15.54 7.97
CA TYR A 73 2.31 16.55 7.13
C TYR A 73 1.05 17.09 7.81
N GLU A 74 0.80 18.38 7.69
CA GLU A 74 -0.43 19.00 8.19
C GLU A 74 -1.68 18.51 7.45
N SER A 75 -1.53 18.14 6.18
CA SER A 75 -2.62 17.65 5.34
C SER A 75 -2.51 16.13 5.12
N ALA A 76 -3.54 15.39 5.53
CA ALA A 76 -3.67 13.97 5.24
C ALA A 76 -3.78 13.70 3.72
N VAL A 77 -4.39 14.60 2.96
CA VAL A 77 -4.49 14.51 1.50
C VAL A 77 -3.11 14.61 0.85
N GLN A 78 -2.27 15.54 1.31
CA GLN A 78 -0.89 15.67 0.83
C GLN A 78 -0.07 14.43 1.15
N ALA A 79 -0.18 13.92 2.37
CA ALA A 79 0.49 12.71 2.81
C ALA A 79 0.04 11.48 2.01
N ASP A 80 -1.26 11.37 1.74
CA ASP A 80 -1.82 10.30 0.91
C ASP A 80 -1.26 10.35 -0.51
N CYS A 81 -1.27 11.52 -1.14
CA CYS A 81 -0.74 11.72 -2.48
C CYS A 81 0.72 11.29 -2.57
N LEU A 82 1.57 11.77 -1.66
CA LEU A 82 2.99 11.39 -1.61
C LEU A 82 3.18 9.89 -1.37
N SER A 83 2.45 9.32 -0.41
CA SER A 83 2.53 7.89 -0.09
C SER A 83 2.14 7.02 -1.28
N LYS A 84 1.03 7.34 -1.95
CA LYS A 84 0.54 6.57 -3.10
C LYS A 84 1.48 6.71 -4.30
N SER A 85 1.98 7.91 -4.57
CA SER A 85 2.96 8.15 -5.64
C SER A 85 4.26 7.39 -5.38
N THR A 86 4.77 7.43 -4.16
CA THR A 86 5.93 6.65 -3.75
C THR A 86 5.72 5.16 -4.00
N MET A 87 4.63 4.60 -3.47
CA MET A 87 4.36 3.16 -3.62
C MET A 87 4.10 2.75 -5.07
N ARG A 88 3.52 3.65 -5.88
CA ARG A 88 3.32 3.39 -7.31
C ARG A 88 4.65 3.36 -8.07
N LEU A 89 5.58 4.25 -7.73
CA LEU A 89 6.95 4.23 -8.28
C LEU A 89 7.68 2.96 -7.84
N VAL A 90 7.60 2.59 -6.56
CA VAL A 90 8.18 1.34 -6.04
C VAL A 90 7.67 0.13 -6.83
N ALA A 91 6.35 0.03 -7.01
CA ALA A 91 5.77 -1.07 -7.79
C ALA A 91 6.27 -1.07 -9.24
N HIS A 92 6.46 0.11 -9.84
CA HIS A 92 7.03 0.24 -11.19
C HIS A 92 8.47 -0.26 -11.26
N GLU A 93 9.33 0.21 -10.37
CA GLU A 93 10.75 -0.18 -10.31
C GLU A 93 10.91 -1.68 -10.06
N VAL A 94 10.13 -2.24 -9.14
CA VAL A 94 10.19 -3.67 -8.81
C VAL A 94 9.75 -4.55 -9.99
N VAL A 95 8.64 -4.21 -10.65
CA VAL A 95 8.11 -4.99 -11.77
C VAL A 95 9.00 -4.90 -13.02
N ASN A 96 9.66 -3.77 -13.23
CA ASN A 96 10.56 -3.56 -14.38
C ASN A 96 12.03 -3.92 -14.08
N ASN A 97 12.31 -4.50 -12.90
CA ASN A 97 13.66 -4.93 -12.58
C ASN A 97 14.06 -6.14 -13.46
N SER A 98 15.01 -5.93 -14.38
CA SER A 98 15.45 -6.92 -15.35
C SER A 98 16.12 -8.16 -14.72
N CYS A 99 16.54 -8.07 -13.46
CA CYS A 99 17.15 -9.17 -12.73
C CYS A 99 16.12 -10.13 -12.13
N ILE A 100 14.83 -9.81 -12.20
CA ILE A 100 13.78 -10.56 -11.52
C ILE A 100 12.65 -10.87 -12.51
N SER A 101 12.30 -12.14 -12.65
CA SER A 101 11.20 -12.61 -13.51
C SER A 101 9.93 -12.88 -12.70
N ASN A 102 8.81 -13.12 -13.37
CA ASN A 102 7.55 -13.55 -12.78
C ASN A 102 6.97 -12.60 -11.71
N ILE A 103 7.21 -11.28 -11.88
CA ILE A 103 6.54 -10.25 -11.08
C ILE A 103 5.62 -9.46 -11.99
N LEU A 104 4.38 -9.29 -11.54
CA LEU A 104 3.33 -8.60 -12.28
C LEU A 104 2.75 -7.46 -11.42
N TYR A 105 2.19 -6.45 -12.06
CA TYR A 105 1.45 -5.39 -11.39
C TYR A 105 -0.05 -5.54 -11.64
N TRP A 106 -0.83 -5.47 -10.54
CA TRP A 106 -2.29 -5.40 -10.62
C TRP A 106 -2.75 -3.97 -10.30
N PRO A 107 -3.46 -3.28 -11.24
CA PRO A 107 -3.73 -1.85 -11.14
C PRO A 107 -4.96 -1.50 -10.29
N SER A 108 -5.11 -2.10 -9.09
CA SER A 108 -6.24 -1.79 -8.21
C SER A 108 -6.28 -0.31 -7.80
N PHE A 109 -5.12 0.31 -7.60
CA PHE A 109 -5.02 1.73 -7.29
C PHE A 109 -5.60 2.60 -8.41
N GLU A 110 -5.22 2.32 -9.65
CA GLU A 110 -5.69 3.06 -10.82
C GLU A 110 -7.18 2.85 -11.07
N VAL A 111 -7.67 1.61 -10.87
CA VAL A 111 -9.11 1.31 -11.03
C VAL A 111 -9.95 2.15 -10.08
N PHE A 112 -9.56 2.24 -8.80
CA PHE A 112 -10.36 2.98 -7.83
C PHE A 112 -10.11 4.48 -7.86
N ARG A 113 -8.86 4.92 -8.01
CA ARG A 113 -8.50 6.33 -7.90
C ARG A 113 -8.66 7.13 -9.18
N TRP A 114 -8.51 6.49 -10.33
CA TRP A 114 -8.57 7.17 -11.63
C TRP A 114 -9.82 6.79 -12.42
N ALA A 115 -10.04 5.51 -12.69
CA ALA A 115 -11.23 5.09 -13.42
C ALA A 115 -12.51 5.30 -12.60
N GLY A 116 -12.45 5.04 -11.28
CA GLY A 116 -13.57 5.22 -10.37
C GLY A 116 -13.89 6.67 -10.02
N SER A 117 -12.98 7.63 -10.26
CA SER A 117 -13.21 9.06 -9.90
C SER A 117 -14.38 9.72 -10.64
N ASN A 118 -14.72 9.19 -11.81
CA ASN A 118 -15.83 9.67 -12.64
C ASN A 118 -17.06 8.76 -12.59
N ALA A 119 -17.06 7.76 -11.72
CA ALA A 119 -18.16 6.82 -11.56
C ALA A 119 -18.72 6.87 -10.13
N SER A 120 -20.02 6.71 -9.99
CA SER A 120 -20.68 6.67 -8.69
C SER A 120 -20.37 5.37 -7.94
N ASN A 121 -20.46 5.45 -6.61
CA ASN A 121 -20.43 4.29 -5.71
C ASN A 121 -19.10 3.51 -5.62
N TYR A 122 -17.97 4.16 -5.92
CA TYR A 122 -16.67 3.56 -5.66
C TYR A 122 -16.20 3.72 -4.21
N TYR A 123 -16.61 4.82 -3.56
CA TYR A 123 -16.32 5.12 -2.16
C TYR A 123 -17.62 5.48 -1.43
N ALA A 124 -17.63 5.31 -0.11
CA ALA A 124 -18.73 5.66 0.79
C ALA A 124 -20.08 4.96 0.50
N ALA A 125 -20.12 3.97 -0.38
CA ALA A 125 -21.38 3.37 -0.81
C ALA A 125 -22.04 2.50 0.28
N ASP A 126 -21.23 1.85 1.10
CA ASP A 126 -21.72 0.84 2.05
C ASP A 126 -22.01 1.42 3.45
N ASP A 127 -21.17 2.36 3.91
CA ASP A 127 -21.26 2.91 5.27
C ASP A 127 -21.16 4.44 5.36
N GLY A 128 -21.11 5.12 4.22
CA GLY A 128 -20.97 6.58 4.14
C GLY A 128 -19.57 7.11 4.45
N ALA A 129 -18.62 6.25 4.81
CA ALA A 129 -17.26 6.67 5.09
C ALA A 129 -16.50 6.94 3.79
N ALA A 130 -16.16 8.20 3.54
CA ALA A 130 -15.55 8.64 2.27
C ALA A 130 -14.24 7.96 1.87
N TRP A 131 -13.60 7.26 2.79
CA TRP A 131 -12.35 6.53 2.57
C TRP A 131 -12.55 5.02 2.39
N HIS A 132 -13.74 4.50 2.66
CA HIS A 132 -14.04 3.09 2.45
C HIS A 132 -14.41 2.84 0.99
N VAL A 133 -13.73 1.89 0.42
CA VAL A 133 -13.99 1.41 -0.94
C VAL A 133 -15.22 0.50 -0.90
N SER A 134 -16.12 0.64 -1.87
CA SER A 134 -17.33 -0.19 -1.95
C SER A 134 -17.00 -1.68 -2.04
N GLU A 135 -17.67 -2.50 -1.23
CA GLU A 135 -17.51 -3.96 -1.23
C GLU A 135 -17.86 -4.57 -2.58
N GLU A 136 -18.91 -4.08 -3.24
CA GLU A 136 -19.30 -4.53 -4.59
C GLU A 136 -18.18 -4.29 -5.61
N LYS A 137 -17.54 -3.12 -5.58
CA LYS A 137 -16.45 -2.76 -6.50
C LYS A 137 -15.18 -3.54 -6.18
N VAL A 138 -14.89 -3.77 -4.90
CA VAL A 138 -13.79 -4.66 -4.46
C VAL A 138 -14.03 -6.07 -4.98
N ALA A 139 -15.22 -6.64 -4.78
CA ALA A 139 -15.55 -7.98 -5.27
C ALA A 139 -15.45 -8.09 -6.80
N GLY A 140 -15.88 -7.05 -7.53
CA GLY A 140 -15.72 -6.98 -8.99
C GLY A 140 -14.25 -6.97 -9.42
N THR A 141 -13.43 -6.18 -8.74
CA THR A 141 -11.99 -6.09 -9.00
C THR A 141 -11.26 -7.40 -8.70
N ILE A 142 -11.64 -8.08 -7.61
CA ILE A 142 -11.10 -9.41 -7.26
C ILE A 142 -11.51 -10.46 -8.30
N ARG A 143 -12.76 -10.47 -8.76
CA ARG A 143 -13.19 -11.38 -9.84
C ARG A 143 -12.36 -11.17 -11.10
N ALA A 144 -12.20 -9.95 -11.55
CA ALA A 144 -11.36 -9.63 -12.71
C ALA A 144 -9.90 -10.07 -12.53
N PHE A 145 -9.35 -9.96 -11.32
CA PHE A 145 -8.02 -10.48 -10.98
C PHE A 145 -7.98 -12.01 -11.11
N VAL A 146 -8.94 -12.71 -10.51
CA VAL A 146 -9.01 -14.17 -10.57
C VAL A 146 -9.15 -14.63 -12.02
N ASP A 147 -10.04 -14.04 -12.80
CA ASP A 147 -10.25 -14.39 -14.21
C ASP A 147 -8.97 -14.20 -15.04
N MET A 148 -8.22 -13.14 -14.80
CA MET A 148 -6.97 -12.87 -15.51
C MET A 148 -5.85 -13.86 -15.17
N PHE A 149 -5.73 -14.26 -13.90
CA PHE A 149 -4.59 -15.04 -13.42
C PHE A 149 -4.88 -16.54 -13.24
N SER A 150 -6.15 -16.97 -13.24
CA SER A 150 -6.51 -18.39 -13.16
C SER A 150 -6.60 -19.09 -14.52
N ALA A 151 -6.68 -18.34 -15.61
CA ALA A 151 -6.73 -18.87 -16.97
C ALA A 151 -5.33 -19.08 -17.62
N ALA A 152 -4.25 -18.86 -16.83
CA ALA A 152 -2.86 -18.94 -17.30
C ALA A 152 -2.14 -20.20 -16.65
#